data_af5cfd2fbe7a22d45e99569225eee3d6
#
_entry.id   af5cfd2fbe7a22d45e99569225eee3d6
#
_cell.length_a   1.000
_cell.length_b   1.000
_cell.length_c   1.000
_cell.angle_alpha   90.00
_cell.angle_beta   90.00
_cell.angle_gamma   90.00
#
_symmetry.space_group_name_H-M   'P 1'
#
loop_
_entity.id
_entity.type
_entity.pdbx_description
1 polymer ?
#
loop_
_entity_poly.entity_id
_entity_poly.type
_entity_poly.pdbx_seq_one_letter_code
_entity_poly.pdbx_strand_id
1 'polypeptide(L)'
;QMVLDWFALARQAEAAGENMVELLPAFISFFTDDFPMVSIAGFGRVVLTVFAALLDVLGLDPQMKKVIPEGDFRQQGLVMGVFVDLEAMTASIPPDKVVKAQRLLAPFVEEPQHRMLLDELLIEQLLGLLNWMSEVLVGGRFHLAQIISARRAAAKRGYCLLTTGLQRECVWWQKVLQQWNCVAMIVPPEYMLSPWKWVDSPVTDASRELSTLSGAGGAFYNGMWGLCKWSTEEVEELDIMELEALMCVLWIATLLDINPELLRGRRFVFRNDNEPWCYACNDNDSAKPAIAVLLEWLHSLQSIYSFRMYLDWIPSAENPIADAVSREEWNRFYAVAAANNYPPSALRRVQMLPRSLIVSLMISMKRSAKHMLIPP
;
A
#
# COMPACT_ATOMS: atom_id res chain seq x y z
N GLN A 1 -8.45 -30.77 -26.69
CA GLN A 1 -9.04 -29.90 -27.72
C GLN A 1 -9.34 -28.52 -27.15
N MET A 2 -10.09 -28.41 -26.05
CA MET A 2 -10.49 -27.13 -25.41
C MET A 2 -9.31 -26.19 -25.08
N VAL A 3 -8.16 -26.75 -24.63
CA VAL A 3 -6.93 -25.97 -24.36
C VAL A 3 -6.33 -25.45 -25.68
N LEU A 4 -6.34 -26.25 -26.74
CA LEU A 4 -5.87 -25.84 -28.07
C LEU A 4 -6.77 -24.76 -28.65
N ASP A 5 -8.07 -24.89 -28.46
CA ASP A 5 -9.06 -23.90 -28.91
C ASP A 5 -8.87 -22.57 -28.16
N TRP A 6 -8.56 -22.63 -26.84
CA TRP A 6 -8.24 -21.45 -26.06
C TRP A 6 -6.95 -20.76 -26.56
N PHE A 7 -5.86 -21.50 -26.83
CA PHE A 7 -4.64 -20.93 -27.40
C PHE A 7 -4.86 -20.30 -28.78
N ALA A 8 -5.80 -20.85 -29.56
CA ALA A 8 -6.18 -20.25 -30.84
C ALA A 8 -6.90 -18.92 -30.64
N LEU A 9 -7.87 -18.86 -29.69
CA LEU A 9 -8.58 -17.63 -29.30
C LEU A 9 -7.62 -16.57 -28.73
N ALA A 10 -6.70 -16.97 -27.86
CA ALA A 10 -5.71 -16.08 -27.28
C ALA A 10 -4.82 -15.43 -28.35
N ARG A 11 -4.37 -16.21 -29.35
CA ARG A 11 -3.61 -15.66 -30.50
C ARG A 11 -4.43 -14.74 -31.39
N GLN A 12 -5.72 -15.00 -31.55
CA GLN A 12 -6.62 -14.12 -32.31
C GLN A 12 -6.81 -12.78 -31.57
N ALA A 13 -7.00 -12.80 -30.26
CA ALA A 13 -7.14 -11.59 -29.45
C ALA A 13 -5.85 -10.76 -29.42
N GLU A 14 -4.69 -11.40 -29.32
CA GLU A 14 -3.38 -10.73 -29.44
C GLU A 14 -3.22 -10.02 -30.79
N ALA A 15 -3.63 -10.70 -31.88
CA ALA A 15 -3.63 -10.13 -33.23
C ALA A 15 -4.62 -8.97 -33.37
N ALA A 16 -5.71 -8.96 -32.60
CA ALA A 16 -6.71 -7.89 -32.56
C ALA A 16 -6.31 -6.73 -31.63
N GLY A 17 -5.19 -6.84 -30.88
CA GLY A 17 -4.75 -5.84 -29.90
C GLY A 17 -5.58 -5.86 -28.60
N GLU A 18 -6.28 -6.95 -28.32
CA GLU A 18 -7.04 -7.13 -27.08
C GLU A 18 -6.14 -7.52 -25.92
N ASN A 19 -6.55 -7.19 -24.69
CA ASN A 19 -5.77 -7.48 -23.49
C ASN A 19 -5.77 -8.99 -23.16
N MET A 20 -4.63 -9.63 -23.35
CA MET A 20 -4.45 -11.06 -23.11
C MET A 20 -4.73 -11.49 -21.65
N VAL A 21 -4.60 -10.58 -20.68
CA VAL A 21 -4.84 -10.88 -19.25
C VAL A 21 -6.30 -11.26 -19.00
N GLU A 22 -7.25 -10.68 -19.76
CA GLU A 22 -8.68 -10.98 -19.65
C GLU A 22 -9.02 -12.38 -20.18
N LEU A 23 -8.14 -12.98 -20.98
CA LEU A 23 -8.36 -14.26 -21.62
C LEU A 23 -7.67 -15.44 -20.90
N LEU A 24 -6.88 -15.17 -19.85
CA LEU A 24 -6.23 -16.23 -19.11
C LEU A 24 -7.24 -17.03 -18.27
N PRO A 25 -7.51 -18.32 -18.60
CA PRO A 25 -8.49 -19.13 -17.87
C PRO A 25 -8.00 -19.54 -16.49
N ALA A 26 -6.69 -19.44 -16.24
CA ALA A 26 -6.07 -19.82 -14.99
C ALA A 26 -4.71 -19.16 -14.81
N PHE A 27 -4.34 -18.96 -13.56
CA PHE A 27 -3.02 -18.57 -13.13
C PHE A 27 -2.45 -19.67 -12.22
N ILE A 28 -1.22 -20.09 -12.48
CA ILE A 28 -0.49 -21.06 -11.66
C ILE A 28 0.77 -20.36 -11.18
N SER A 29 0.94 -20.29 -9.87
CA SER A 29 2.19 -19.87 -9.24
C SER A 29 2.90 -21.09 -8.66
N PHE A 30 4.16 -20.94 -8.34
CA PHE A 30 4.87 -22.02 -7.68
C PHE A 30 5.72 -21.46 -6.55
N PHE A 31 5.75 -22.19 -5.43
CA PHE A 31 6.56 -21.83 -4.28
C PHE A 31 7.12 -23.12 -3.67
N THR A 32 8.42 -23.36 -3.85
CA THR A 32 9.12 -24.58 -3.43
C THR A 32 8.47 -25.85 -3.98
N ASP A 33 7.55 -26.45 -3.25
CA ASP A 33 6.82 -27.67 -3.56
C ASP A 33 5.29 -27.47 -3.66
N ASP A 34 4.80 -26.25 -3.42
CA ASP A 34 3.38 -25.88 -3.52
C ASP A 34 3.09 -25.15 -4.84
N PHE A 35 1.98 -25.51 -5.49
CA PHE A 35 1.51 -24.93 -6.76
C PHE A 35 0.09 -24.37 -6.59
N PRO A 36 -0.09 -23.21 -5.95
CA PRO A 36 -1.39 -22.59 -5.87
C PRO A 36 -1.90 -22.19 -7.27
N MET A 37 -3.13 -22.56 -7.57
CA MET A 37 -3.77 -22.29 -8.85
C MET A 37 -5.04 -21.49 -8.65
N VAL A 38 -5.25 -20.47 -9.49
CA VAL A 38 -6.49 -19.71 -9.59
C VAL A 38 -7.03 -19.86 -11.01
N SER A 39 -8.31 -20.18 -11.13
CA SER A 39 -8.96 -20.29 -12.46
C SER A 39 -10.35 -19.70 -12.43
N ILE A 40 -10.88 -19.37 -13.64
CA ILE A 40 -12.28 -19.02 -13.77
C ILE A 40 -13.18 -20.20 -13.37
N ALA A 41 -14.35 -19.89 -12.83
CA ALA A 41 -15.33 -20.88 -12.42
C ALA A 41 -15.65 -21.86 -13.56
N GLY A 42 -15.65 -23.16 -13.26
CA GLY A 42 -15.88 -24.23 -14.22
C GLY A 42 -14.63 -24.76 -14.93
N PHE A 43 -13.52 -24.02 -14.99
CA PHE A 43 -12.27 -24.47 -15.62
C PHE A 43 -11.28 -25.18 -14.68
N GLY A 44 -11.46 -25.06 -13.38
CA GLY A 44 -10.50 -25.54 -12.39
C GLY A 44 -10.09 -27.00 -12.56
N ARG A 45 -11.04 -27.90 -12.77
CA ARG A 45 -10.75 -29.34 -12.97
C ARG A 45 -9.94 -29.60 -14.23
N VAL A 46 -10.20 -28.86 -15.31
CA VAL A 46 -9.46 -28.99 -16.56
C VAL A 46 -8.01 -28.55 -16.37
N VAL A 47 -7.82 -27.39 -15.74
CA VAL A 47 -6.49 -26.84 -15.41
C VAL A 47 -5.71 -27.82 -14.54
N LEU A 48 -6.33 -28.36 -13.49
CA LEU A 48 -5.70 -29.35 -12.60
C LEU A 48 -5.30 -30.62 -13.35
N THR A 49 -6.18 -31.12 -14.23
CA THR A 49 -5.88 -32.34 -15.03
C THR A 49 -4.71 -32.11 -16.00
N VAL A 50 -4.69 -30.97 -16.69
CA VAL A 50 -3.59 -30.62 -17.60
C VAL A 50 -2.29 -30.44 -16.84
N PHE A 51 -2.35 -29.78 -15.68
CA PHE A 51 -1.16 -29.57 -14.84
C PHE A 51 -0.63 -30.87 -14.27
N ALA A 52 -1.50 -31.77 -13.77
CA ALA A 52 -1.10 -33.09 -13.28
C ALA A 52 -0.45 -33.92 -14.39
N ALA A 53 -1.00 -33.90 -15.61
CA ALA A 53 -0.41 -34.57 -16.76
C ALA A 53 0.98 -33.98 -17.14
N LEU A 54 1.14 -32.65 -17.01
CA LEU A 54 2.44 -32.01 -17.23
C LEU A 54 3.49 -32.45 -16.18
N LEU A 55 3.09 -32.51 -14.91
CA LEU A 55 3.98 -32.99 -13.85
C LEU A 55 4.42 -34.46 -14.09
N ASP A 56 3.48 -35.31 -14.50
CA ASP A 56 3.78 -36.72 -14.85
C ASP A 56 4.78 -36.80 -16.01
N VAL A 57 4.60 -36.02 -17.08
CA VAL A 57 5.56 -35.94 -18.18
C VAL A 57 6.96 -35.49 -17.73
N LEU A 58 7.00 -34.58 -16.73
CA LEU A 58 8.25 -34.08 -16.15
C LEU A 58 8.88 -35.08 -15.13
N GLY A 59 8.24 -36.21 -14.84
CA GLY A 59 8.67 -37.18 -13.85
C GLY A 59 8.49 -36.71 -12.40
N LEU A 60 7.62 -35.70 -12.17
CA LEU A 60 7.29 -35.18 -10.85
C LEU A 60 6.00 -35.85 -10.37
N ASP A 61 6.07 -36.56 -9.25
CA ASP A 61 4.92 -37.24 -8.64
C ASP A 61 4.17 -36.30 -7.71
N PRO A 62 3.01 -35.72 -8.12
CA PRO A 62 2.22 -34.88 -7.25
C PRO A 62 1.63 -35.71 -6.12
N GLN A 63 1.71 -35.21 -4.89
CA GLN A 63 1.07 -35.85 -3.73
C GLN A 63 -0.47 -35.80 -3.86
N MET A 64 -1.06 -36.76 -4.58
CA MET A 64 -2.50 -36.81 -4.83
C MET A 64 -3.36 -36.78 -3.57
N LYS A 65 -2.79 -37.14 -2.40
CA LYS A 65 -3.45 -36.95 -1.10
C LYS A 65 -3.76 -35.51 -0.75
N LYS A 66 -2.92 -34.57 -1.22
CA LYS A 66 -3.16 -33.11 -1.08
C LYS A 66 -4.05 -32.60 -2.20
N VAL A 67 -3.91 -33.13 -3.40
CA VAL A 67 -4.64 -32.66 -4.57
C VAL A 67 -6.14 -32.98 -4.48
N ILE A 68 -6.53 -34.15 -4.01
CA ILE A 68 -7.93 -34.57 -4.00
C ILE A 68 -8.78 -33.92 -2.90
N PRO A 69 -8.34 -33.80 -1.63
CA PRO A 69 -9.09 -33.08 -0.60
C PRO A 69 -9.00 -31.55 -0.74
N GLU A 70 -7.86 -31.05 -1.22
CA GLU A 70 -7.60 -29.63 -1.41
C GLU A 70 -7.92 -29.16 -2.84
N GLY A 71 -8.04 -30.09 -3.79
CA GLY A 71 -8.29 -29.85 -5.21
C GLY A 71 -9.74 -29.53 -5.56
N ASP A 72 -10.58 -29.28 -4.56
CA ASP A 72 -11.88 -28.70 -4.78
C ASP A 72 -11.68 -27.17 -4.92
N PHE A 73 -11.83 -26.66 -6.15
CA PHE A 73 -11.70 -25.24 -6.41
C PHE A 73 -12.76 -24.47 -5.63
N ARG A 74 -12.32 -23.74 -4.61
CA ARG A 74 -13.16 -22.95 -3.71
C ARG A 74 -12.89 -21.48 -3.95
N GLN A 75 -13.89 -20.67 -3.71
CA GLN A 75 -13.71 -19.21 -3.71
C GLN A 75 -12.95 -18.73 -2.46
N GLN A 76 -12.88 -19.57 -1.44
CA GLN A 76 -12.24 -19.29 -0.16
C GLN A 76 -11.33 -20.44 0.25
N GLY A 77 -10.12 -20.13 0.73
CA GLY A 77 -9.19 -21.16 1.18
C GLY A 77 -7.92 -20.62 1.81
N LEU A 78 -7.21 -21.53 2.49
CA LEU A 78 -5.90 -21.24 3.05
C LEU A 78 -4.83 -21.47 1.97
N VAL A 79 -4.12 -20.42 1.59
CA VAL A 79 -3.03 -20.46 0.60
C VAL A 79 -1.75 -19.95 1.28
N MET A 80 -0.73 -20.80 1.39
CA MET A 80 0.55 -20.47 2.05
C MET A 80 0.38 -19.86 3.46
N GLY A 81 -0.63 -20.35 4.18
CA GLY A 81 -0.95 -19.87 5.53
C GLY A 81 -1.81 -18.61 5.61
N VAL A 82 -2.11 -17.96 4.49
CA VAL A 82 -2.99 -16.80 4.38
C VAL A 82 -4.37 -17.29 3.94
N PHE A 83 -5.43 -16.82 4.60
CA PHE A 83 -6.79 -17.10 4.16
C PHE A 83 -7.17 -16.12 3.04
N VAL A 84 -7.44 -16.66 1.87
CA VAL A 84 -7.82 -15.92 0.66
C VAL A 84 -9.31 -16.11 0.38
N ASP A 85 -10.01 -15.01 0.14
CA ASP A 85 -11.41 -14.96 -0.25
C ASP A 85 -11.51 -14.25 -1.61
N LEU A 86 -11.73 -15.01 -2.67
CA LEU A 86 -11.82 -14.49 -4.04
C LEU A 86 -13.20 -13.85 -4.34
N GLU A 87 -14.23 -14.18 -3.58
CA GLU A 87 -15.54 -13.53 -3.72
C GLU A 87 -15.51 -12.12 -3.14
N ALA A 88 -14.99 -11.98 -1.92
CA ALA A 88 -14.78 -10.69 -1.28
C ALA A 88 -13.52 -9.96 -1.80
N MET A 89 -12.66 -10.65 -2.55
CA MET A 89 -11.34 -10.17 -2.99
C MET A 89 -10.51 -9.68 -1.80
N THR A 90 -10.34 -10.54 -0.80
CA THR A 90 -9.59 -10.25 0.41
C THR A 90 -8.59 -11.35 0.75
N ALA A 91 -7.52 -10.94 1.42
CA ALA A 91 -6.56 -11.83 2.07
C ALA A 91 -6.55 -11.53 3.56
N SER A 92 -6.53 -12.55 4.41
CA SER A 92 -6.53 -12.34 5.85
C SER A 92 -5.54 -13.25 6.58
N ILE A 93 -5.07 -12.74 7.71
CA ILE A 93 -4.15 -13.47 8.59
C ILE A 93 -4.96 -14.28 9.58
N PRO A 94 -4.72 -15.60 9.71
CA PRO A 94 -5.40 -16.45 10.70
C PRO A 94 -5.23 -15.91 12.13
N PRO A 95 -6.29 -15.94 12.98
CA PRO A 95 -6.26 -15.36 14.31
C PRO A 95 -5.17 -15.93 15.24
N ASP A 96 -4.84 -17.22 15.11
CA ASP A 96 -3.78 -17.86 15.88
C ASP A 96 -2.39 -17.22 15.60
N LYS A 97 -2.14 -16.81 14.36
CA LYS A 97 -0.92 -16.11 13.96
C LYS A 97 -0.85 -14.71 14.53
N VAL A 98 -1.98 -14.00 14.57
CA VAL A 98 -2.08 -12.67 15.19
C VAL A 98 -1.77 -12.76 16.68
N VAL A 99 -2.40 -13.70 17.41
CA VAL A 99 -2.13 -13.92 18.83
C VAL A 99 -0.66 -14.29 19.08
N LYS A 100 -0.08 -15.13 18.21
CA LYS A 100 1.36 -15.46 18.31
C LYS A 100 2.23 -14.23 18.12
N ALA A 101 1.95 -13.39 17.12
CA ALA A 101 2.71 -12.16 16.88
C ALA A 101 2.62 -11.19 18.07
N GLN A 102 1.42 -10.96 18.60
CA GLN A 102 1.21 -10.11 19.78
C GLN A 102 2.00 -10.60 21.01
N ARG A 103 2.05 -11.91 21.24
CA ARG A 103 2.88 -12.50 22.33
C ARG A 103 4.38 -12.28 22.13
N LEU A 104 4.86 -12.41 20.87
CA LEU A 104 6.27 -12.16 20.56
C LEU A 104 6.64 -10.68 20.67
N LEU A 105 5.69 -9.78 20.42
CA LEU A 105 5.88 -8.32 20.52
C LEU A 105 5.83 -7.81 21.97
N ALA A 106 5.10 -8.46 22.86
CA ALA A 106 4.87 -8.00 24.24
C ALA A 106 6.15 -7.58 25.00
N PRO A 107 7.27 -8.36 24.97
CA PRO A 107 8.49 -7.97 25.66
C PRO A 107 9.10 -6.64 25.21
N PHE A 108 8.81 -6.23 23.96
CA PHE A 108 9.34 -4.98 23.40
C PHE A 108 8.49 -3.76 23.72
N VAL A 109 7.23 -3.97 24.12
CA VAL A 109 6.21 -2.92 24.23
C VAL A 109 5.79 -2.68 25.69
N GLU A 110 5.54 -3.74 26.46
CA GLU A 110 4.89 -3.64 27.78
C GLU A 110 5.84 -3.22 28.90
N GLU A 111 7.10 -3.65 28.87
CA GLU A 111 8.11 -3.27 29.86
C GLU A 111 9.45 -2.93 29.18
N PRO A 112 9.55 -1.82 28.46
CA PRO A 112 10.78 -1.46 27.79
C PRO A 112 11.85 -1.02 28.81
N GLN A 113 12.64 -1.96 29.31
CA GLN A 113 13.86 -1.61 30.04
C GLN A 113 14.90 -1.13 29.00
N HIS A 114 15.32 0.10 29.10
CA HIS A 114 16.45 0.62 28.34
C HIS A 114 17.66 -0.32 28.45
N ARG A 115 18.15 -0.82 27.29
CA ARG A 115 19.24 -1.81 27.20
C ARG A 115 18.86 -3.25 27.56
N MET A 116 17.59 -3.63 27.45
CA MET A 116 17.20 -5.03 27.56
C MET A 116 17.98 -5.86 26.52
N LEU A 117 18.60 -6.95 26.98
CA LEU A 117 19.23 -7.94 26.12
C LEU A 117 18.15 -8.85 25.54
N LEU A 118 18.15 -8.97 24.23
CA LEU A 118 17.19 -9.77 23.47
C LEU A 118 17.90 -10.98 22.88
N ASP A 119 17.30 -12.16 23.09
CA ASP A 119 17.79 -13.42 22.56
C ASP A 119 17.64 -13.48 21.03
N GLU A 120 18.63 -14.08 20.35
CA GLU A 120 18.63 -14.23 18.89
C GLU A 120 17.41 -15.00 18.39
N LEU A 121 17.03 -16.09 19.06
CA LEU A 121 15.91 -16.94 18.68
C LEU A 121 14.58 -16.17 18.72
N LEU A 122 14.39 -15.33 19.73
CA LEU A 122 13.19 -14.48 19.86
C LEU A 122 13.08 -13.52 18.66
N ILE A 123 14.20 -12.88 18.28
CA ILE A 123 14.21 -11.93 17.16
C ILE A 123 14.01 -12.63 15.82
N GLU A 124 14.58 -13.82 15.63
CA GLU A 124 14.37 -14.61 14.43
C GLU A 124 12.91 -15.06 14.27
N GLN A 125 12.30 -15.55 15.35
CA GLN A 125 10.89 -15.93 15.34
C GLN A 125 9.98 -14.73 15.06
N LEU A 126 10.27 -13.58 15.70
CA LEU A 126 9.53 -12.34 15.47
C LEU A 126 9.68 -11.89 14.03
N LEU A 127 10.90 -11.76 13.52
CA LEU A 127 11.17 -11.32 12.16
C LEU A 127 10.51 -12.24 11.12
N GLY A 128 10.65 -13.57 11.27
CA GLY A 128 10.06 -14.53 10.34
C GLY A 128 8.53 -14.41 10.27
N LEU A 129 7.89 -14.28 11.44
CA LEU A 129 6.43 -14.13 11.50
C LEU A 129 5.96 -12.78 10.93
N LEU A 130 6.59 -11.68 11.33
CA LEU A 130 6.19 -10.34 10.86
C LEU A 130 6.50 -10.14 9.37
N ASN A 131 7.62 -10.69 8.87
CA ASN A 131 7.91 -10.67 7.44
C ASN A 131 6.85 -11.42 6.62
N TRP A 132 6.41 -12.60 7.09
CA TRP A 132 5.31 -13.31 6.46
C TRP A 132 3.99 -12.52 6.55
N MET A 133 3.66 -11.91 7.70
CA MET A 133 2.46 -11.07 7.86
C MET A 133 2.50 -9.83 6.96
N SER A 134 3.68 -9.31 6.64
CA SER A 134 3.85 -8.14 5.77
C SER A 134 3.45 -8.37 4.31
N GLU A 135 3.24 -9.63 3.89
CA GLU A 135 2.66 -9.94 2.58
C GLU A 135 1.17 -9.55 2.51
N VAL A 136 0.49 -9.54 3.65
CA VAL A 136 -0.93 -9.19 3.75
C VAL A 136 -1.09 -7.75 4.26
N LEU A 137 -0.31 -7.36 5.26
CA LEU A 137 -0.39 -6.03 5.86
C LEU A 137 0.30 -4.98 4.99
N VAL A 138 -0.48 -4.02 4.52
CA VAL A 138 0.05 -2.88 3.75
C VAL A 138 1.10 -2.12 4.56
N GLY A 139 2.27 -1.89 3.95
CA GLY A 139 3.37 -1.19 4.62
C GLY A 139 4.10 -2.00 5.70
N GLY A 140 3.70 -3.24 5.98
CA GLY A 140 4.36 -4.08 6.98
C GLY A 140 5.86 -4.22 6.77
N ARG A 141 6.30 -4.39 5.51
CA ARG A 141 7.74 -4.48 5.15
C ARG A 141 8.54 -3.25 5.55
N PHE A 142 7.93 -2.06 5.44
CA PHE A 142 8.56 -0.80 5.84
C PHE A 142 8.96 -0.81 7.33
N HIS A 143 8.15 -1.45 8.18
CA HIS A 143 8.36 -1.55 9.63
C HIS A 143 9.13 -2.80 10.06
N LEU A 144 10.07 -3.29 9.23
CA LEU A 144 10.96 -4.41 9.54
C LEU A 144 12.43 -4.01 9.57
N ALA A 145 12.80 -2.80 9.14
CA ALA A 145 14.19 -2.39 8.96
C ALA A 145 15.03 -2.49 10.25
N GLN A 146 14.49 -2.03 11.38
CA GLN A 146 15.18 -2.10 12.68
C GLN A 146 15.17 -3.52 13.25
N ILE A 147 14.11 -4.31 13.00
CA ILE A 147 14.04 -5.72 13.40
C ILE A 147 15.08 -6.53 12.62
N ILE A 148 15.23 -6.28 11.31
CA ILE A 148 16.28 -6.89 10.47
C ILE A 148 17.68 -6.50 10.97
N SER A 149 17.88 -5.22 11.32
CA SER A 149 19.14 -4.74 11.88
C SER A 149 19.46 -5.41 13.23
N ALA A 150 18.46 -5.54 14.10
CA ALA A 150 18.57 -6.23 15.38
C ALA A 150 18.94 -7.71 15.19
N ARG A 151 18.31 -8.42 14.26
CA ARG A 151 18.64 -9.80 13.92
C ARG A 151 20.07 -9.95 13.43
N ARG A 152 20.54 -9.03 12.56
CA ARG A 152 21.94 -9.04 12.10
C ARG A 152 22.93 -8.80 13.24
N ALA A 153 22.58 -7.96 14.22
CA ALA A 153 23.40 -7.72 15.40
C ALA A 153 23.43 -8.94 16.34
N ALA A 154 22.26 -9.57 16.54
CA ALA A 154 22.13 -10.78 17.37
C ALA A 154 22.90 -11.97 16.78
N ALA A 155 22.83 -12.20 15.46
CA ALA A 155 23.58 -13.26 14.78
C ALA A 155 25.11 -13.15 14.94
N LYS A 156 25.63 -11.93 15.19
CA LYS A 156 27.06 -11.71 15.43
C LYS A 156 27.49 -11.88 16.89
N ARG A 157 26.58 -11.66 17.85
CA ARG A 157 26.89 -11.52 19.28
C ARG A 157 26.12 -12.49 20.17
N GLY A 158 25.15 -13.27 19.62
CA GLY A 158 24.19 -14.08 20.37
C GLY A 158 23.04 -13.28 21.01
N TYR A 159 23.12 -11.95 20.96
CA TYR A 159 22.10 -11.04 21.52
C TYR A 159 22.08 -9.70 20.79
N CYS A 160 21.03 -8.95 20.96
CA CYS A 160 21.01 -7.52 20.62
C CYS A 160 20.42 -6.69 21.77
N LEU A 161 20.64 -5.39 21.70
CA LEU A 161 20.07 -4.42 22.64
C LEU A 161 18.76 -3.87 22.08
N LEU A 162 17.76 -3.71 22.95
CA LEU A 162 16.56 -2.98 22.60
C LEU A 162 16.91 -1.50 22.36
N THR A 163 16.88 -1.09 21.09
CA THR A 163 17.07 0.31 20.68
C THR A 163 15.72 1.02 20.58
N THR A 164 15.72 2.35 20.66
CA THR A 164 14.51 3.17 20.45
C THR A 164 13.87 2.92 19.09
N GLY A 165 14.69 2.72 18.03
CA GLY A 165 14.20 2.40 16.69
C GLY A 165 13.50 1.05 16.64
N LEU A 166 14.12 0.00 17.20
CA LEU A 166 13.52 -1.33 17.28
C LEU A 166 12.22 -1.31 18.08
N GLN A 167 12.22 -0.63 19.23
CA GLN A 167 11.02 -0.47 20.04
C GLN A 167 9.88 0.22 19.28
N ARG A 168 10.18 1.31 18.55
CA ARG A 168 9.20 2.05 17.76
C ARG A 168 8.52 1.16 16.72
N GLU A 169 9.28 0.33 16.00
CA GLU A 169 8.71 -0.61 15.04
C GLU A 169 7.83 -1.67 15.72
N CYS A 170 8.28 -2.23 16.83
CA CYS A 170 7.49 -3.20 17.60
C CYS A 170 6.19 -2.58 18.14
N VAL A 171 6.23 -1.33 18.63
CA VAL A 171 5.03 -0.58 19.06
C VAL A 171 4.08 -0.36 17.90
N TRP A 172 4.59 -0.01 16.72
CA TRP A 172 3.76 0.13 15.51
C TRP A 172 3.05 -1.19 15.16
N TRP A 173 3.79 -2.30 15.09
CA TRP A 173 3.22 -3.62 14.83
C TRP A 173 2.15 -3.99 15.86
N GLN A 174 2.42 -3.78 17.15
CA GLN A 174 1.46 -4.08 18.22
C GLN A 174 0.17 -3.28 18.06
N LYS A 175 0.26 -1.97 17.80
CA LYS A 175 -0.90 -1.11 17.58
C LYS A 175 -1.71 -1.52 16.37
N VAL A 176 -1.05 -1.78 15.25
CA VAL A 176 -1.73 -2.19 14.01
C VAL A 176 -2.45 -3.53 14.23
N LEU A 177 -1.81 -4.52 14.83
CA LEU A 177 -2.43 -5.82 15.11
C LEU A 177 -3.58 -5.76 16.15
N GLN A 178 -3.68 -4.69 16.93
CA GLN A 178 -4.82 -4.45 17.84
C GLN A 178 -5.98 -3.73 17.14
N GLN A 179 -5.70 -2.86 16.19
CA GLN A 179 -6.68 -1.98 15.54
C GLN A 179 -7.15 -2.52 14.19
N TRP A 180 -6.29 -3.21 13.48
CA TRP A 180 -6.58 -3.78 12.18
C TRP A 180 -7.37 -5.08 12.33
N ASN A 181 -8.38 -5.27 11.48
CA ASN A 181 -9.19 -6.49 11.43
C ASN A 181 -8.46 -7.70 10.83
N CYS A 182 -7.16 -7.57 10.53
CA CYS A 182 -6.30 -8.59 9.90
C CYS A 182 -6.74 -9.01 8.49
N VAL A 183 -7.50 -8.16 7.81
CA VAL A 183 -7.98 -8.35 6.43
C VAL A 183 -7.40 -7.28 5.53
N ALA A 184 -6.81 -7.67 4.42
CA ALA A 184 -6.36 -6.77 3.36
C ALA A 184 -7.16 -7.00 2.09
N MET A 185 -7.34 -5.94 1.30
CA MET A 185 -7.96 -6.02 -0.01
C MET A 185 -6.96 -6.55 -1.04
N ILE A 186 -7.37 -7.53 -1.85
CA ILE A 186 -6.62 -7.93 -3.03
C ILE A 186 -6.94 -6.92 -4.14
N VAL A 187 -5.92 -6.30 -4.73
CA VAL A 187 -6.08 -5.38 -5.85
C VAL A 187 -6.05 -6.19 -7.15
N PRO A 188 -7.13 -6.26 -7.91
CA PRO A 188 -7.12 -6.95 -9.20
C PRO A 188 -6.21 -6.25 -10.21
N PRO A 189 -5.60 -6.98 -11.15
CA PRO A 189 -4.74 -6.41 -12.19
C PRO A 189 -5.42 -5.33 -13.03
N GLU A 190 -6.72 -5.46 -13.30
CA GLU A 190 -7.52 -4.49 -14.06
C GLU A 190 -7.55 -3.10 -13.43
N TYR A 191 -7.39 -2.98 -12.11
CA TYR A 191 -7.25 -1.68 -11.44
C TYR A 191 -5.95 -0.97 -11.80
N MET A 192 -4.91 -1.72 -12.17
CA MET A 192 -3.62 -1.18 -12.61
C MET A 192 -3.61 -0.87 -14.11
N LEU A 193 -4.51 -1.47 -14.87
CA LEU A 193 -4.55 -1.36 -16.34
C LEU A 193 -5.69 -0.46 -16.84
N SER A 194 -6.65 -0.10 -15.98
CA SER A 194 -7.80 0.70 -16.39
C SER A 194 -7.40 2.16 -16.64
N PRO A 195 -7.71 2.76 -17.79
CA PRO A 195 -7.51 4.17 -18.04
C PRO A 195 -8.56 4.99 -17.28
N TRP A 196 -8.25 5.31 -16.02
CA TRP A 196 -9.12 6.13 -15.17
C TRP A 196 -9.05 7.59 -15.62
N LYS A 197 -10.20 8.21 -15.73
CA LYS A 197 -10.25 9.66 -15.91
C LYS A 197 -9.85 10.33 -14.61
N TRP A 198 -9.09 11.42 -14.67
CA TRP A 198 -8.63 12.15 -13.46
C TRP A 198 -9.78 12.64 -12.57
N VAL A 199 -10.97 12.87 -13.12
CA VAL A 199 -12.18 13.27 -12.36
C VAL A 199 -12.76 12.13 -11.51
N ASP A 200 -12.48 10.88 -11.87
CA ASP A 200 -12.99 9.69 -11.18
C ASP A 200 -12.01 9.20 -10.10
N SER A 201 -10.85 9.84 -9.99
CA SER A 201 -9.80 9.52 -9.04
C SER A 201 -9.52 10.73 -8.14
N PRO A 202 -9.17 10.53 -6.84
CA PRO A 202 -8.63 11.62 -6.05
C PRO A 202 -7.33 12.14 -6.69
N VAL A 203 -7.20 13.47 -6.74
CA VAL A 203 -6.01 14.14 -7.28
C VAL A 203 -5.54 15.21 -6.30
N THR A 204 -4.23 15.41 -6.23
CA THR A 204 -3.61 16.49 -5.46
C THR A 204 -2.46 17.11 -6.23
N ASP A 205 -2.11 18.32 -5.82
CA ASP A 205 -0.97 19.09 -6.29
C ASP A 205 -0.42 19.95 -5.17
N ALA A 206 0.86 20.32 -5.22
CA ALA A 206 1.44 21.32 -4.34
C ALA A 206 2.26 22.36 -5.11
N SER A 207 2.07 23.60 -4.76
CA SER A 207 2.87 24.72 -5.22
C SER A 207 3.83 25.19 -4.12
N ARG A 208 5.02 25.66 -4.50
CA ARG A 208 6.04 26.18 -3.59
C ARG A 208 6.82 27.30 -4.26
N GLU A 209 6.90 28.44 -3.61
CA GLU A 209 7.71 29.58 -4.07
C GLU A 209 8.67 30.03 -2.95
N LEU A 210 9.95 29.78 -3.14
CA LEU A 210 10.98 30.06 -2.14
C LEU A 210 11.27 31.56 -1.97
N SER A 211 11.12 32.33 -3.02
CA SER A 211 11.40 33.77 -2.99
C SER A 211 10.42 34.55 -2.12
N THR A 212 9.18 34.09 -2.05
CA THR A 212 8.11 34.69 -1.26
C THR A 212 7.76 33.88 -0.02
N LEU A 213 8.38 32.72 0.18
CA LEU A 213 8.08 31.75 1.23
C LEU A 213 6.59 31.42 1.30
N SER A 214 5.99 31.21 0.12
CA SER A 214 4.57 30.96 -0.04
C SER A 214 4.30 29.70 -0.86
N GLY A 215 3.07 29.23 -0.83
CA GLY A 215 2.59 28.09 -1.58
C GLY A 215 1.36 27.47 -0.94
N ALA A 216 0.78 26.54 -1.65
CA ALA A 216 -0.39 25.80 -1.14
C ALA A 216 -0.48 24.41 -1.76
N GLY A 217 -1.22 23.52 -1.08
CA GLY A 217 -1.67 22.25 -1.63
C GLY A 217 -3.13 22.35 -2.08
N GLY A 218 -3.42 21.81 -3.25
CA GLY A 218 -4.73 21.66 -3.84
C GLY A 218 -5.17 20.21 -3.92
N ALA A 219 -6.44 19.93 -3.70
CA ALA A 219 -7.03 18.60 -3.83
C ALA A 219 -8.40 18.63 -4.46
N PHE A 220 -8.73 17.56 -5.17
CA PHE A 220 -10.05 17.37 -5.75
C PHE A 220 -10.47 15.90 -5.76
N TYR A 221 -11.73 15.64 -5.48
CA TYR A 221 -12.37 14.33 -5.65
C TYR A 221 -13.89 14.46 -5.69
N ASN A 222 -14.52 14.00 -6.76
CA ASN A 222 -15.98 13.91 -6.89
C ASN A 222 -16.72 15.20 -6.46
N GLY A 223 -16.33 16.34 -7.00
CA GLY A 223 -16.90 17.67 -6.69
C GLY A 223 -16.42 18.27 -5.37
N MET A 224 -15.81 17.51 -4.48
CA MET A 224 -15.16 18.01 -3.27
C MET A 224 -13.76 18.53 -3.59
N TRP A 225 -13.40 19.68 -3.01
CA TRP A 225 -12.08 20.26 -3.18
C TRP A 225 -11.57 20.87 -1.87
N GLY A 226 -10.25 20.82 -1.70
CA GLY A 226 -9.55 21.33 -0.53
C GLY A 226 -8.36 22.19 -0.90
N LEU A 227 -8.10 23.22 -0.11
CA LEU A 227 -6.92 24.08 -0.21
C LEU A 227 -6.22 24.10 1.14
N CYS A 228 -4.90 23.95 1.12
CA CYS A 228 -4.05 23.95 2.30
C CYS A 228 -2.89 24.93 2.06
N LYS A 229 -2.93 26.14 2.62
CA LYS A 229 -1.84 27.12 2.52
C LYS A 229 -0.68 26.69 3.41
N TRP A 230 0.53 26.68 2.85
CA TRP A 230 1.72 26.34 3.61
C TRP A 230 2.15 27.50 4.50
N SER A 231 2.64 27.19 5.68
CA SER A 231 3.33 28.16 6.54
C SER A 231 4.73 28.42 6.02
N THR A 232 5.33 29.55 6.45
CA THR A 232 6.74 29.88 6.13
C THR A 232 7.69 28.73 6.49
N GLU A 233 7.54 28.14 7.70
CA GLU A 233 8.37 27.01 8.15
C GLU A 233 8.21 25.77 7.24
N GLU A 234 6.98 25.45 6.80
CA GLU A 234 6.75 24.34 5.87
C GLU A 234 7.44 24.56 4.53
N VAL A 235 7.36 25.80 3.99
CA VAL A 235 8.04 26.14 2.72
C VAL A 235 9.55 26.10 2.85
N GLU A 236 10.12 26.52 3.97
CA GLU A 236 11.57 26.50 4.21
C GLU A 236 12.11 25.08 4.41
N GLU A 237 11.44 24.29 5.23
CA GLU A 237 11.94 23.00 5.70
C GLU A 237 11.58 21.82 4.78
N LEU A 238 10.43 21.86 4.10
CA LEU A 238 9.97 20.76 3.26
C LEU A 238 10.23 21.06 1.79
N ASP A 239 10.70 20.08 1.05
CA ASP A 239 10.84 20.19 -0.41
C ASP A 239 9.49 19.92 -1.13
N ILE A 240 9.45 20.14 -2.44
CA ILE A 240 8.20 20.01 -3.20
C ILE A 240 7.64 18.59 -3.16
N MET A 241 8.47 17.55 -3.24
CA MET A 241 8.04 16.15 -3.11
C MET A 241 7.39 15.90 -1.75
N GLU A 242 7.97 16.45 -0.68
CA GLU A 242 7.45 16.30 0.69
C GLU A 242 6.11 17.01 0.87
N LEU A 243 5.91 18.17 0.24
CA LEU A 243 4.64 18.91 0.24
C LEU A 243 3.56 18.21 -0.61
N GLU A 244 3.92 17.64 -1.76
CA GLU A 244 3.05 16.81 -2.59
C GLU A 244 2.55 15.57 -1.82
N ALA A 245 3.48 14.86 -1.21
CA ALA A 245 3.18 13.69 -0.40
C ALA A 245 2.29 14.05 0.81
N LEU A 246 2.60 15.16 1.49
CA LEU A 246 1.81 15.67 2.61
C LEU A 246 0.38 15.98 2.17
N MET A 247 0.21 16.67 1.03
CA MET A 247 -1.11 17.00 0.52
C MET A 247 -1.94 15.76 0.19
N CYS A 248 -1.32 14.75 -0.42
CA CYS A 248 -1.94 13.46 -0.72
C CYS A 248 -2.47 12.78 0.56
N VAL A 249 -1.62 12.62 1.57
CA VAL A 249 -1.98 11.96 2.84
C VAL A 249 -3.04 12.74 3.60
N LEU A 250 -2.93 14.08 3.65
CA LEU A 250 -3.94 14.94 4.28
C LEU A 250 -5.29 14.85 3.57
N TRP A 251 -5.31 14.77 2.23
CA TRP A 251 -6.55 14.64 1.49
C TRP A 251 -7.26 13.34 1.77
N ILE A 252 -6.53 12.22 1.77
CA ILE A 252 -7.07 10.92 2.16
C ILE A 252 -7.64 10.95 3.58
N ALA A 253 -6.87 11.47 4.54
CA ALA A 253 -7.32 11.59 5.92
C ALA A 253 -8.58 12.47 6.05
N THR A 254 -8.64 13.57 5.29
CA THR A 254 -9.80 14.48 5.26
C THR A 254 -11.04 13.81 4.68
N LEU A 255 -10.89 13.02 3.58
CA LEU A 255 -11.99 12.26 3.00
C LEU A 255 -12.55 11.21 3.98
N LEU A 256 -11.66 10.54 4.70
CA LEU A 256 -12.03 9.57 5.74
C LEU A 256 -12.73 10.22 6.94
N ASP A 257 -12.32 11.41 7.34
CA ASP A 257 -12.96 12.17 8.43
C ASP A 257 -14.37 12.64 8.04
N ILE A 258 -14.55 13.08 6.80
CA ILE A 258 -15.86 13.51 6.29
C ILE A 258 -16.85 12.35 6.23
N ASN A 259 -16.42 11.24 5.64
CA ASN A 259 -17.19 10.03 5.50
C ASN A 259 -16.27 8.84 5.20
N PRO A 260 -16.00 7.97 6.19
CA PRO A 260 -15.16 6.80 5.99
C PRO A 260 -15.59 5.90 4.83
N GLU A 261 -16.88 5.83 4.52
CA GLU A 261 -17.43 4.98 3.46
C GLU A 261 -17.05 5.45 2.05
N LEU A 262 -16.48 6.65 1.91
CA LEU A 262 -15.91 7.09 0.63
C LEU A 262 -14.73 6.22 0.19
N LEU A 263 -13.95 5.72 1.15
CA LEU A 263 -12.74 4.93 0.87
C LEU A 263 -12.78 3.53 1.50
N ARG A 264 -13.51 3.32 2.60
CA ARG A 264 -13.54 2.05 3.33
C ARG A 264 -13.92 0.88 2.42
N GLY A 265 -13.15 -0.21 2.49
CA GLY A 265 -13.35 -1.40 1.69
C GLY A 265 -13.16 -1.21 0.19
N ARG A 266 -12.61 -0.07 -0.24
CA ARG A 266 -12.46 0.26 -1.66
C ARG A 266 -11.03 0.10 -2.14
N ARG A 267 -10.92 -0.14 -3.43
CA ARG A 267 -9.69 -0.08 -4.22
C ARG A 267 -9.82 1.09 -5.17
N PHE A 268 -8.82 1.95 -5.20
CA PHE A 268 -8.87 3.11 -6.09
C PHE A 268 -7.47 3.52 -6.53
N VAL A 269 -7.42 4.17 -7.66
CA VAL A 269 -6.22 4.83 -8.16
C VAL A 269 -6.26 6.27 -7.66
N PHE A 270 -5.18 6.72 -7.06
CA PHE A 270 -4.94 8.11 -6.71
C PHE A 270 -3.95 8.68 -7.71
N ARG A 271 -4.18 9.87 -8.25
CA ARG A 271 -3.31 10.46 -9.25
C ARG A 271 -2.54 11.66 -8.71
N ASN A 272 -1.26 11.68 -9.04
CA ASN A 272 -0.37 12.75 -8.62
C ASN A 272 0.70 12.95 -9.71
N ASP A 273 1.20 14.18 -9.88
CA ASP A 273 2.20 14.50 -10.89
C ASP A 273 3.64 14.54 -10.35
N ASN A 274 3.84 14.12 -9.10
CA ASN A 274 5.16 13.91 -8.53
C ASN A 274 5.60 12.45 -8.65
N GLU A 275 6.33 12.12 -9.69
CA GLU A 275 6.78 10.76 -9.99
C GLU A 275 7.57 10.11 -8.83
N PRO A 276 8.55 10.78 -8.18
CA PRO A 276 9.26 10.24 -7.03
C PRO A 276 8.35 9.87 -5.85
N TRP A 277 7.29 10.65 -5.59
CA TRP A 277 6.31 10.31 -4.57
C TRP A 277 5.48 9.08 -4.95
N CYS A 278 5.06 8.97 -6.21
CA CYS A 278 4.32 7.81 -6.70
C CYS A 278 5.12 6.51 -6.51
N TYR A 279 6.40 6.50 -6.87
CA TYR A 279 7.28 5.35 -6.63
C TYR A 279 7.43 5.04 -5.13
N ALA A 280 7.77 6.03 -4.31
CA ALA A 280 7.95 5.83 -2.88
C ALA A 280 6.70 5.25 -2.21
N CYS A 281 5.51 5.71 -2.61
CA CYS A 281 4.25 5.23 -2.09
C CYS A 281 3.93 3.80 -2.52
N ASN A 282 4.12 3.47 -3.81
CA ASN A 282 3.80 2.15 -4.35
C ASN A 282 4.78 1.08 -3.88
N ASP A 283 6.08 1.42 -3.79
CA ASP A 283 7.12 0.53 -3.30
C ASP A 283 7.13 0.43 -1.76
N ASN A 284 6.36 1.28 -1.09
CA ASN A 284 6.31 1.41 0.37
C ASN A 284 7.71 1.63 0.97
N ASP A 285 8.55 2.41 0.31
CA ASP A 285 9.92 2.69 0.74
C ASP A 285 10.35 4.12 0.41
N SER A 286 11.14 4.71 1.29
CA SER A 286 11.79 5.99 1.03
C SER A 286 13.01 6.20 1.91
N ALA A 287 14.10 6.67 1.29
CA ALA A 287 15.28 7.14 2.01
C ALA A 287 15.07 8.51 2.68
N LYS A 288 14.01 9.25 2.33
CA LYS A 288 13.70 10.56 2.93
C LYS A 288 12.93 10.39 4.24
N PRO A 289 13.46 10.85 5.40
CA PRO A 289 12.81 10.67 6.70
C PRO A 289 11.42 11.29 6.80
N ALA A 290 11.19 12.44 6.15
CA ALA A 290 9.88 13.09 6.13
C ALA A 290 8.83 12.25 5.36
N ILE A 291 9.23 11.65 4.23
CA ILE A 291 8.37 10.75 3.46
C ILE A 291 8.05 9.48 4.25
N ALA A 292 9.03 8.94 4.99
CA ALA A 292 8.83 7.79 5.87
C ALA A 292 7.70 8.01 6.88
N VAL A 293 7.61 9.21 7.49
CA VAL A 293 6.51 9.58 8.40
C VAL A 293 5.15 9.54 7.69
N LEU A 294 5.09 10.04 6.46
CA LEU A 294 3.85 10.06 5.67
C LEU A 294 3.41 8.67 5.25
N LEU A 295 4.36 7.81 4.86
CA LEU A 295 4.09 6.41 4.55
C LEU A 295 3.55 5.66 5.77
N GLU A 296 4.14 5.86 6.96
CA GLU A 296 3.66 5.29 8.23
C GLU A 296 2.19 5.66 8.51
N TRP A 297 1.84 6.93 8.30
CA TRP A 297 0.46 7.39 8.45
C TRP A 297 -0.47 6.77 7.41
N LEU A 298 -0.08 6.78 6.16
CA LEU A 298 -0.86 6.22 5.06
C LEU A 298 -1.12 4.72 5.26
N HIS A 299 -0.10 3.95 5.66
CA HIS A 299 -0.25 2.52 5.97
C HIS A 299 -1.24 2.29 7.12
N SER A 300 -1.17 3.12 8.15
CA SER A 300 -2.11 3.05 9.28
C SER A 300 -3.54 3.32 8.82
N LEU A 301 -3.77 4.35 7.99
CA LEU A 301 -5.08 4.64 7.42
C LEU A 301 -5.59 3.50 6.54
N GLN A 302 -4.76 2.97 5.64
CA GLN A 302 -5.14 1.84 4.79
C GLN A 302 -5.52 0.60 5.61
N SER A 303 -4.80 0.33 6.69
CA SER A 303 -5.08 -0.81 7.57
C SER A 303 -6.37 -0.62 8.39
N ILE A 304 -6.52 0.54 9.05
CA ILE A 304 -7.68 0.82 9.91
C ILE A 304 -8.99 0.86 9.11
N TYR A 305 -8.97 1.46 7.93
CA TYR A 305 -10.15 1.63 7.10
C TYR A 305 -10.29 0.57 6.00
N SER A 306 -9.37 -0.40 5.95
CA SER A 306 -9.41 -1.53 5.00
C SER A 306 -9.58 -1.09 3.54
N PHE A 307 -8.83 -0.08 3.10
CA PHE A 307 -8.78 0.32 1.70
C PHE A 307 -7.42 0.02 1.07
N ARG A 308 -7.39 -0.03 -0.25
CA ARG A 308 -6.15 -0.14 -1.02
C ARG A 308 -6.10 0.96 -2.06
N MET A 309 -4.96 1.65 -2.15
CA MET A 309 -4.73 2.61 -3.21
C MET A 309 -3.43 2.30 -3.95
N TYR A 310 -3.43 2.68 -5.22
CA TYR A 310 -2.26 2.73 -6.09
C TYR A 310 -2.08 4.18 -6.54
N LEU A 311 -0.86 4.70 -6.43
CA LEU A 311 -0.53 6.03 -6.91
C LEU A 311 -0.11 5.94 -8.37
N ASP A 312 -0.89 6.57 -9.24
CA ASP A 312 -0.62 6.65 -10.68
C ASP A 312 -0.02 8.02 -10.98
N TRP A 313 1.16 8.00 -11.62
CA TRP A 313 1.78 9.23 -12.06
C TRP A 313 1.13 9.75 -13.33
N ILE A 314 0.82 11.04 -13.34
CA ILE A 314 0.30 11.75 -14.49
C ILE A 314 1.18 12.99 -14.79
N PRO A 315 1.34 13.37 -16.07
CA PRO A 315 1.97 14.67 -16.39
C PRO A 315 1.21 15.83 -15.76
N SER A 316 1.90 16.89 -15.30
CA SER A 316 1.26 18.07 -14.68
C SER A 316 0.18 18.71 -15.57
N ALA A 317 0.30 18.63 -16.89
CA ALA A 317 -0.72 19.09 -17.84
C ALA A 317 -2.04 18.29 -17.72
N GLU A 318 -2.00 17.07 -17.19
CA GLU A 318 -3.14 16.19 -16.97
C GLU A 318 -3.71 16.29 -15.54
N ASN A 319 -3.11 17.17 -14.69
CA ASN A 319 -3.58 17.49 -13.34
C ASN A 319 -4.13 18.93 -13.21
N PRO A 320 -4.91 19.46 -14.19
CA PRO A 320 -5.23 20.88 -14.25
C PRO A 320 -6.14 21.36 -13.11
N ILE A 321 -6.91 20.46 -12.47
CA ILE A 321 -7.88 20.85 -11.45
C ILE A 321 -7.21 21.05 -10.09
N ALA A 322 -6.33 20.16 -9.68
CA ALA A 322 -5.59 20.29 -8.41
C ALA A 322 -4.53 21.40 -8.53
N ASP A 323 -3.85 21.51 -9.66
CA ASP A 323 -2.91 22.59 -9.96
C ASP A 323 -3.57 23.97 -9.90
N ALA A 324 -4.78 24.12 -10.46
CA ALA A 324 -5.51 25.38 -10.36
C ALA A 324 -5.91 25.73 -8.90
N VAL A 325 -6.20 24.73 -8.07
CA VAL A 325 -6.50 24.94 -6.63
C VAL A 325 -5.22 25.31 -5.87
N SER A 326 -4.11 24.62 -6.08
CA SER A 326 -2.84 24.85 -5.38
C SER A 326 -2.26 26.26 -5.70
N ARG A 327 -2.54 26.77 -6.90
CA ARG A 327 -2.12 28.11 -7.36
C ARG A 327 -3.16 29.21 -7.11
N GLU A 328 -4.33 28.85 -6.54
CA GLU A 328 -5.46 29.77 -6.31
C GLU A 328 -5.97 30.41 -7.62
N GLU A 329 -5.85 29.72 -8.76
CA GLU A 329 -6.34 30.16 -10.07
C GLU A 329 -7.84 29.86 -10.25
N TRP A 330 -8.70 30.56 -9.52
CA TRP A 330 -10.12 30.23 -9.39
C TRP A 330 -10.88 30.19 -10.71
N ASN A 331 -10.60 31.12 -11.63
CA ASN A 331 -11.24 31.12 -12.95
C ASN A 331 -10.92 29.85 -13.73
N ARG A 332 -9.66 29.40 -13.68
CA ARG A 332 -9.21 28.15 -14.31
C ARG A 332 -9.83 26.95 -13.61
N PHE A 333 -9.86 26.94 -12.28
CA PHE A 333 -10.48 25.87 -11.51
C PHE A 333 -11.94 25.66 -11.91
N TYR A 334 -12.76 26.72 -11.91
CA TYR A 334 -14.18 26.61 -12.25
C TYR A 334 -14.39 26.22 -13.72
N ALA A 335 -13.57 26.71 -14.64
CA ALA A 335 -13.65 26.34 -16.06
C ALA A 335 -13.33 24.87 -16.29
N VAL A 336 -12.25 24.36 -15.64
CA VAL A 336 -11.85 22.95 -15.74
C VAL A 336 -12.89 22.04 -15.07
N ALA A 337 -13.39 22.39 -13.91
CA ALA A 337 -14.43 21.64 -13.21
C ALA A 337 -15.70 21.54 -14.06
N ALA A 338 -16.18 22.65 -14.62
CA ALA A 338 -17.37 22.67 -15.49
C ALA A 338 -17.18 21.82 -16.76
N ALA A 339 -16.03 21.87 -17.39
CA ALA A 339 -15.69 21.05 -18.55
C ALA A 339 -15.73 19.53 -18.23
N ASN A 340 -15.60 19.15 -16.97
CA ASN A 340 -15.66 17.77 -16.49
C ASN A 340 -16.96 17.44 -15.74
N ASN A 341 -18.06 18.14 -16.06
CA ASN A 341 -19.40 17.92 -15.52
C ASN A 341 -19.57 18.26 -14.03
N TYR A 342 -18.70 19.14 -13.46
CA TYR A 342 -18.86 19.69 -12.12
C TYR A 342 -19.18 21.20 -12.21
N PRO A 343 -20.45 21.57 -12.41
CA PRO A 343 -20.84 22.99 -12.36
C PRO A 343 -20.59 23.57 -10.97
N PRO A 344 -20.52 24.90 -10.82
CA PRO A 344 -20.25 25.53 -9.51
C PRO A 344 -21.19 25.07 -8.38
N SER A 345 -22.45 24.75 -8.72
CA SER A 345 -23.43 24.22 -7.75
C SER A 345 -23.13 22.79 -7.25
N ALA A 346 -22.35 22.03 -7.98
CA ALA A 346 -21.92 20.68 -7.61
C ALA A 346 -20.57 20.68 -6.85
N LEU A 347 -19.92 21.85 -6.75
CA LEU A 347 -18.63 21.97 -6.08
C LEU A 347 -18.81 22.25 -4.60
N ARG A 348 -18.13 21.47 -3.76
CA ARG A 348 -18.13 21.63 -2.31
C ARG A 348 -16.70 21.83 -1.81
N ARG A 349 -16.44 23.01 -1.23
CA ARG A 349 -15.19 23.21 -0.49
C ARG A 349 -15.20 22.42 0.81
N VAL A 350 -14.10 21.75 1.09
CA VAL A 350 -13.89 20.95 2.29
C VAL A 350 -12.81 21.60 3.13
N GLN A 351 -13.02 21.63 4.44
CA GLN A 351 -11.99 22.05 5.37
C GLN A 351 -10.98 20.91 5.55
N MET A 352 -9.71 21.20 5.27
CA MET A 352 -8.63 20.26 5.48
C MET A 352 -8.38 19.98 6.97
N LEU A 353 -8.01 18.76 7.31
CA LEU A 353 -7.63 18.40 8.67
C LEU A 353 -6.42 19.21 9.17
N PRO A 354 -6.32 19.47 10.49
CA PRO A 354 -5.12 20.04 11.09
C PRO A 354 -3.89 19.17 10.85
N ARG A 355 -2.79 19.78 10.39
CA ARG A 355 -1.57 19.06 10.02
C ARG A 355 -0.36 19.31 10.92
N SER A 356 -0.49 20.17 11.94
CA SER A 356 0.62 20.61 12.78
C SER A 356 1.44 19.46 13.37
N LEU A 357 0.77 18.38 13.82
CA LEU A 357 1.45 17.23 14.41
C LEU A 357 2.30 16.49 13.36
N ILE A 358 1.73 16.16 12.21
CA ILE A 358 2.46 15.41 11.17
C ILE A 358 3.61 16.23 10.60
N VAL A 359 3.40 17.52 10.38
CA VAL A 359 4.44 18.44 9.91
C VAL A 359 5.58 18.55 10.93
N SER A 360 5.27 18.70 12.21
CA SER A 360 6.27 18.73 13.26
C SER A 360 7.10 17.44 13.30
N LEU A 361 6.48 16.28 13.11
CA LEU A 361 7.18 15.00 13.03
C LEU A 361 8.07 14.93 11.79
N MET A 362 7.58 15.33 10.61
CA MET A 362 8.35 15.34 9.36
C MET A 362 9.62 16.21 9.51
N ILE A 363 9.47 17.44 10.00
CA ILE A 363 10.58 18.38 10.19
C ILE A 363 11.57 17.85 11.25
N SER A 364 11.07 17.34 12.36
CA SER A 364 11.90 16.75 13.42
C SER A 364 12.74 15.57 12.91
N MET A 365 12.15 14.65 12.18
CA MET A 365 12.86 13.51 11.61
C MET A 365 13.91 13.94 10.58
N LYS A 366 13.60 14.94 9.76
CA LYS A 366 14.52 15.50 8.79
C LYS A 366 15.74 16.18 9.46
N ARG A 367 15.50 16.98 10.50
CA ARG A 367 16.56 17.63 11.29
C ARG A 367 17.44 16.59 12.00
N SER A 368 16.85 15.56 12.60
CA SER A 368 17.59 14.48 13.26
C SER A 368 18.51 13.72 12.29
N ALA A 369 18.04 13.43 11.08
CA ALA A 369 18.84 12.75 10.06
C ALA A 369 20.02 13.61 9.60
N LYS A 370 19.87 14.94 9.48
CA LYS A 370 20.97 15.86 9.14
C LYS A 370 22.08 15.84 10.22
N HIS A 371 21.71 15.76 11.50
CA HIS A 371 22.69 15.69 12.60
C HIS A 371 23.46 14.37 12.65
N MET A 372 22.87 13.25 12.20
CA MET A 372 23.57 11.95 12.13
C MET A 372 24.60 11.88 10.99
N LEU A 373 24.49 12.72 9.97
CA LEU A 373 25.39 12.74 8.81
C LEU A 373 26.60 13.70 8.98
N ILE A 374 26.67 14.48 10.06
CA ILE A 374 27.84 15.29 10.38
C ILE A 374 28.77 14.40 11.22
N PRO A 375 29.93 13.95 10.68
CA PRO A 375 30.91 13.23 11.49
C PRO A 375 31.44 14.14 12.61
N PRO A 376 31.79 13.56 13.78
CA PRO A 376 32.30 14.31 14.94
C PRO A 376 33.62 15.01 14.64
#